data_385c0521d291e4f3cf2688c4788fd901
#
_entry.id   385c0521d291e4f3cf2688c4788fd901
#
_cell.length_a   1.000
_cell.length_b   1.000
_cell.length_c   1.000
_cell.angle_alpha   90.00
_cell.angle_beta   90.00
_cell.angle_gamma   90.00
#
_symmetry.space_group_name_H-M   'P 1'
#
loop_
_entity.id
_entity.type
_entity.pdbx_description
1 polymer ?
#
loop_
_entity_poly.entity_id
_entity_poly.type
_entity_poly.pdbx_seq_one_letter_code
_entity_poly.pdbx_strand_id
1 'polypeptide(L)'
;MSSTAPTSAEVRPFPNAKVAPATEAPEIPLRPVIAPPPAEEAPAKKKRSVRSFLLPIIGLALLSGGAWYGYDYWISGRFMISTDDAYVQADMAFVSPKISGYVDQVLVSENQKVKAGDPLLTIDAGDYKIAVAQAEAQIATLAKTLDRIDAQTKAAQASLQQAQAQKVADRAAADNAGRAQQRAAQLVKTHVGTQAQLDDVQTALDQANAALVGADAQIAAAQANIGVLEAQRAETASTLASLQLGRDKAARDLSFTVLKAPYDGVVGNRSVEQGDLVSPGQKLAVVVPMDKLYIVANFKETQLARLVPGERVNISVDAIDGQPIQGTVSSLAPASGAVFSLLPPENATGNFTKVVQRVPVRIDVPADALKTGKLRAGLSVVVAVDSRTAPAVTSN
;
A
#
# COMPACT_ATOMS: atom_id res chain seq x y z
N MET A 1 -25.02 13.48 47.65
CA MET A 1 -25.03 14.91 48.01
C MET A 1 -24.68 15.71 46.77
N SER A 2 -25.68 16.42 46.30
CA SER A 2 -25.73 17.72 45.56
C SER A 2 -24.96 17.75 44.21
N SER A 3 -25.53 17.52 43.05
CA SER A 3 -26.48 18.31 42.23
C SER A 3 -26.13 19.81 42.11
N THR A 4 -25.63 20.20 40.94
CA THR A 4 -25.92 21.48 40.32
C THR A 4 -25.76 21.40 38.80
N ALA A 5 -26.89 21.50 38.08
CA ALA A 5 -26.99 21.81 36.65
C ALA A 5 -26.90 23.33 36.42
N PRO A 6 -26.40 23.81 35.30
CA PRO A 6 -26.57 25.19 34.88
C PRO A 6 -27.72 25.35 33.90
N THR A 7 -28.53 26.26 34.28
CA THR A 7 -29.56 27.13 33.76
C THR A 7 -29.61 27.37 32.25
N SER A 8 -30.84 27.26 31.74
CA SER A 8 -31.35 27.65 30.44
C SER A 8 -31.08 29.11 30.09
N ALA A 9 -30.61 29.39 28.90
CA ALA A 9 -30.55 30.72 28.31
C ALA A 9 -31.90 31.08 27.67
N GLU A 10 -32.46 32.19 28.11
CA GLU A 10 -33.74 32.80 27.77
C GLU A 10 -33.67 33.46 26.39
N VAL A 11 -34.56 33.06 25.48
CA VAL A 11 -34.75 33.69 24.16
C VAL A 11 -35.67 34.89 24.30
N ARG A 12 -35.19 36.10 24.02
CA ARG A 12 -35.97 37.33 23.94
C ARG A 12 -36.60 37.47 22.55
N PRO A 13 -37.92 37.78 22.45
CA PRO A 13 -38.57 38.07 21.18
C PRO A 13 -38.37 39.52 20.75
N PHE A 14 -38.23 39.74 19.43
CA PHE A 14 -38.19 41.06 18.81
C PHE A 14 -39.57 41.75 18.79
N PRO A 15 -39.65 43.09 18.93
CA PRO A 15 -40.92 43.80 18.98
C PRO A 15 -41.52 44.02 17.58
N ASN A 16 -42.84 43.81 17.48
CA ASN A 16 -43.70 44.10 16.35
C ASN A 16 -43.71 45.60 16.00
N ALA A 17 -43.42 45.92 14.73
CA ALA A 17 -43.69 47.26 14.17
C ALA A 17 -45.14 47.37 13.71
N LYS A 18 -45.83 48.36 14.24
CA LYS A 18 -47.23 48.77 13.91
C LYS A 18 -47.29 49.32 12.50
N VAL A 19 -48.24 48.83 11.71
CA VAL A 19 -48.71 49.44 10.45
C VAL A 19 -49.64 50.60 10.79
N ALA A 20 -49.37 51.79 10.23
CA ALA A 20 -50.25 52.96 10.29
C ALA A 20 -51.15 53.02 9.03
N PRO A 21 -52.38 53.51 9.16
CA PRO A 21 -53.38 53.50 8.08
C PRO A 21 -53.21 54.67 7.07
N ALA A 22 -53.64 54.38 5.84
CA ALA A 22 -53.64 55.31 4.70
C ALA A 22 -54.62 56.54 4.93
N THR A 23 -54.08 57.68 4.58
CA THR A 23 -54.89 58.95 4.57
C THR A 23 -55.38 59.21 3.15
N GLU A 24 -56.68 59.48 3.06
CA GLU A 24 -57.44 59.86 1.87
C GLU A 24 -56.91 61.16 1.22
N ALA A 25 -56.92 61.18 -0.11
CA ALA A 25 -56.62 62.36 -0.92
C ALA A 25 -57.92 63.15 -1.23
N PRO A 26 -57.89 64.52 -1.26
CA PRO A 26 -59.09 65.33 -1.55
C PRO A 26 -59.32 65.51 -3.04
N GLU A 27 -60.59 65.43 -3.44
CA GLU A 27 -61.14 65.79 -4.77
C GLU A 27 -60.98 67.26 -5.09
N ILE A 28 -60.64 67.64 -6.31
CA ILE A 28 -60.71 69.01 -6.87
C ILE A 28 -61.64 69.02 -8.10
N PRO A 29 -62.57 69.99 -8.18
CA PRO A 29 -63.66 69.95 -9.18
C PRO A 29 -63.27 70.51 -10.55
N LEU A 30 -63.86 69.90 -11.59
CA LEU A 30 -63.77 70.24 -13.00
C LEU A 30 -64.42 71.67 -13.31
N ARG A 31 -63.67 72.48 -14.07
CA ARG A 31 -64.25 73.61 -14.81
C ARG A 31 -64.16 73.40 -16.30
N PRO A 32 -65.14 73.71 -17.09
CA PRO A 32 -65.17 73.55 -18.52
C PRO A 32 -64.46 74.68 -19.25
N VAL A 33 -63.64 74.39 -20.24
CA VAL A 33 -63.08 75.42 -21.15
C VAL A 33 -63.49 75.10 -22.59
N ILE A 34 -64.02 76.16 -23.17
CA ILE A 34 -64.63 76.36 -24.50
C ILE A 34 -63.51 76.14 -25.59
N ALA A 35 -63.87 75.45 -26.70
CA ALA A 35 -63.01 75.24 -27.85
C ALA A 35 -62.96 76.45 -28.79
N PRO A 36 -61.85 76.80 -29.41
CA PRO A 36 -61.76 77.64 -30.62
C PRO A 36 -61.70 76.79 -31.90
N PRO A 37 -62.06 77.40 -33.05
CA PRO A 37 -62.34 76.72 -34.31
C PRO A 37 -61.12 76.27 -35.11
N PRO A 38 -61.33 75.41 -36.15
CA PRO A 38 -60.26 74.67 -36.76
C PRO A 38 -59.45 75.52 -37.78
N ALA A 39 -58.13 75.37 -37.69
CA ALA A 39 -57.22 75.94 -38.69
C ALA A 39 -56.72 74.82 -39.64
N GLU A 40 -56.71 75.23 -40.91
CA GLU A 40 -56.43 74.49 -42.13
C GLU A 40 -55.13 73.67 -42.13
N GLU A 41 -55.23 72.43 -42.58
CA GLU A 41 -54.05 71.49 -42.68
C GLU A 41 -53.16 71.81 -43.86
N ALA A 42 -51.83 72.00 -43.61
CA ALA A 42 -50.79 71.96 -44.59
C ALA A 42 -50.12 70.53 -44.56
N PRO A 43 -49.78 69.93 -45.67
CA PRO A 43 -49.34 68.55 -45.75
C PRO A 43 -47.95 68.33 -45.09
N ALA A 44 -47.92 67.57 -44.02
CA ALA A 44 -46.72 67.22 -43.29
C ALA A 44 -45.90 66.14 -44.11
N LYS A 45 -44.71 66.50 -44.49
CA LYS A 45 -43.66 65.52 -45.01
C LYS A 45 -43.39 64.44 -43.96
N LYS A 46 -43.74 63.19 -44.24
CA LYS A 46 -43.41 62.03 -43.41
C LYS A 46 -41.86 61.93 -43.32
N LYS A 47 -41.28 62.32 -42.19
CA LYS A 47 -39.90 61.96 -41.81
C LYS A 47 -39.92 60.47 -41.55
N ARG A 48 -39.25 59.66 -42.40
CA ARG A 48 -39.00 58.24 -42.20
C ARG A 48 -38.26 58.09 -40.85
N SER A 49 -38.94 57.57 -39.85
CA SER A 49 -38.40 57.30 -38.50
C SER A 49 -37.29 56.30 -38.63
N VAL A 50 -36.07 56.63 -38.15
CA VAL A 50 -34.92 55.72 -38.05
C VAL A 50 -35.26 54.49 -37.23
N ARG A 51 -36.31 54.56 -36.38
CA ARG A 51 -36.87 53.39 -35.64
C ARG A 51 -37.45 52.29 -36.58
N SER A 52 -37.92 52.61 -37.80
CA SER A 52 -38.45 51.63 -38.71
C SER A 52 -37.35 50.73 -39.37
N PHE A 53 -36.07 51.15 -39.32
CA PHE A 53 -34.93 50.34 -39.80
C PHE A 53 -34.23 49.59 -38.66
N LEU A 54 -34.34 50.07 -37.41
CA LEU A 54 -33.74 49.44 -36.25
C LEU A 54 -34.42 48.11 -35.86
N LEU A 55 -35.76 48.07 -35.97
CA LEU A 55 -36.53 46.86 -35.65
C LEU A 55 -36.19 45.62 -36.55
N PRO A 56 -36.13 45.76 -37.91
CA PRO A 56 -35.72 44.60 -38.72
C PRO A 56 -34.25 44.25 -38.54
N ILE A 57 -33.34 45.19 -38.24
CA ILE A 57 -31.92 44.90 -37.96
C ILE A 57 -31.81 44.12 -36.64
N ILE A 58 -32.51 44.51 -35.59
CA ILE A 58 -32.56 43.78 -34.31
C ILE A 58 -33.18 42.38 -34.52
N GLY A 59 -34.27 42.31 -35.30
CA GLY A 59 -34.90 41.03 -35.67
C GLY A 59 -33.94 40.09 -36.43
N LEU A 60 -33.15 40.63 -37.38
CA LEU A 60 -32.17 39.87 -38.16
C LEU A 60 -30.98 39.41 -37.28
N ALA A 61 -30.54 40.30 -36.33
CA ALA A 61 -29.50 39.97 -35.37
C ALA A 61 -29.95 38.86 -34.38
N LEU A 62 -31.19 38.93 -33.89
CA LEU A 62 -31.77 37.86 -33.06
C LEU A 62 -31.97 36.54 -33.83
N LEU A 63 -32.42 36.61 -35.07
CA LEU A 63 -32.56 35.42 -35.93
C LEU A 63 -31.21 34.82 -36.27
N SER A 64 -30.20 35.60 -36.63
CA SER A 64 -28.85 35.09 -36.90
C SER A 64 -28.18 34.54 -35.64
N GLY A 65 -28.32 35.22 -34.49
CA GLY A 65 -27.86 34.72 -33.20
C GLY A 65 -28.58 33.45 -32.77
N GLY A 66 -29.91 33.38 -32.95
CA GLY A 66 -30.71 32.19 -32.68
C GLY A 66 -30.38 31.04 -33.63
N ALA A 67 -30.18 31.32 -34.91
CA ALA A 67 -29.75 30.31 -35.89
C ALA A 67 -28.35 29.77 -35.61
N TRP A 68 -27.42 30.68 -35.25
CA TRP A 68 -26.06 30.26 -34.89
C TRP A 68 -26.04 29.43 -33.59
N TYR A 69 -26.77 29.83 -32.56
CA TYR A 69 -26.93 29.09 -31.30
C TYR A 69 -27.63 27.74 -31.53
N GLY A 70 -28.71 27.73 -32.33
CA GLY A 70 -29.45 26.53 -32.71
C GLY A 70 -28.58 25.55 -33.52
N TYR A 71 -27.75 26.06 -34.42
CA TYR A 71 -26.81 25.27 -35.20
C TYR A 71 -25.70 24.65 -34.32
N ASP A 72 -25.12 25.45 -33.41
CA ASP A 72 -24.13 24.95 -32.47
C ASP A 72 -24.69 23.92 -31.51
N TYR A 73 -25.89 24.14 -30.97
CA TYR A 73 -26.59 23.16 -30.15
C TYR A 73 -26.91 21.87 -30.94
N TRP A 74 -27.33 22.01 -32.21
CA TRP A 74 -27.65 20.85 -33.03
C TRP A 74 -26.44 19.98 -33.40
N ILE A 75 -25.30 20.60 -33.65
CA ILE A 75 -24.06 19.89 -34.06
C ILE A 75 -23.27 19.38 -32.86
N SER A 76 -23.19 20.18 -31.79
CA SER A 76 -22.31 19.89 -30.64
C SER A 76 -23.08 19.65 -29.34
N GLY A 77 -24.00 20.53 -28.97
CA GLY A 77 -24.62 20.54 -27.66
C GLY A 77 -25.40 19.26 -27.30
N ARG A 78 -26.14 18.69 -28.25
CA ARG A 78 -26.95 17.48 -28.00
C ARG A 78 -26.16 16.20 -27.77
N PHE A 79 -24.87 16.20 -28.13
CA PHE A 79 -23.96 15.05 -27.95
C PHE A 79 -23.10 15.16 -26.71
N MET A 80 -23.07 16.32 -26.07
CA MET A 80 -22.32 16.54 -24.85
C MET A 80 -23.15 16.09 -23.64
N ILE A 81 -22.63 15.11 -22.91
CA ILE A 81 -23.22 14.60 -21.68
C ILE A 81 -22.40 15.18 -20.53
N SER A 82 -22.96 16.12 -19.76
CA SER A 82 -22.24 16.83 -18.71
C SER A 82 -22.75 16.46 -17.32
N THR A 83 -21.83 16.54 -16.34
CA THR A 83 -22.13 16.52 -14.92
C THR A 83 -21.21 17.48 -14.19
N ASP A 84 -21.75 18.13 -13.17
CA ASP A 84 -21.06 18.99 -12.20
C ASP A 84 -20.68 18.23 -10.90
N ASP A 85 -21.18 16.99 -10.76
CA ASP A 85 -20.87 16.12 -9.63
C ASP A 85 -19.65 15.27 -9.98
N ALA A 86 -18.50 15.92 -10.07
CA ALA A 86 -17.24 15.27 -10.40
C ALA A 86 -16.08 15.84 -9.55
N TYR A 87 -15.18 14.96 -9.13
CA TYR A 87 -14.09 15.32 -8.24
C TYR A 87 -12.78 14.67 -8.70
N VAL A 88 -11.69 15.40 -8.54
CA VAL A 88 -10.34 14.84 -8.71
C VAL A 88 -10.04 13.92 -7.53
N GLN A 89 -9.62 12.69 -7.82
CA GLN A 89 -9.23 11.69 -6.83
C GLN A 89 -7.82 11.17 -7.06
N ALA A 90 -7.27 10.54 -6.04
CA ALA A 90 -5.97 9.85 -6.07
C ALA A 90 -6.04 8.60 -5.20
N ASP A 91 -5.31 7.57 -5.58
CA ASP A 91 -5.11 6.39 -4.74
C ASP A 91 -4.03 6.71 -3.71
N MET A 92 -4.46 7.28 -2.57
CA MET A 92 -3.58 7.75 -1.49
C MET A 92 -3.09 6.59 -0.64
N ALA A 93 -1.79 6.57 -0.28
CA ALA A 93 -1.26 5.64 0.71
C ALA A 93 -1.25 6.25 2.10
N PHE A 94 -1.84 5.53 3.03
CA PHE A 94 -1.68 5.81 4.45
C PHE A 94 -0.38 5.18 4.95
N VAL A 95 0.51 6.01 5.47
CA VAL A 95 1.75 5.56 6.11
C VAL A 95 1.44 5.17 7.54
N SER A 96 1.60 3.88 7.84
CA SER A 96 1.32 3.30 9.15
C SER A 96 2.49 2.44 9.60
N PRO A 97 2.90 2.49 10.88
CA PRO A 97 3.96 1.65 11.40
C PRO A 97 3.50 0.19 11.52
N LYS A 98 4.43 -0.74 11.43
CA LYS A 98 4.23 -2.18 11.73
C LYS A 98 4.63 -2.56 13.14
N ILE A 99 5.30 -1.64 13.84
CA ILE A 99 5.84 -1.81 15.19
C ILE A 99 5.36 -0.67 16.08
N SER A 100 5.41 -0.85 17.38
CA SER A 100 5.16 0.20 18.36
C SER A 100 6.47 0.82 18.86
N GLY A 101 6.42 2.10 19.24
CA GLY A 101 7.55 2.82 19.81
C GLY A 101 7.32 4.31 19.81
N TYR A 102 8.22 5.04 20.40
CA TYR A 102 8.20 6.51 20.37
C TYR A 102 8.81 7.02 19.07
N VAL A 103 8.24 8.08 18.53
CA VAL A 103 8.80 8.76 17.36
C VAL A 103 10.06 9.51 17.76
N ASP A 104 11.20 9.11 17.21
CA ASP A 104 12.49 9.75 17.43
C ASP A 104 12.62 11.04 16.63
N GLN A 105 12.34 11.00 15.33
CA GLN A 105 12.40 12.17 14.44
C GLN A 105 11.34 12.10 13.35
N VAL A 106 10.81 13.27 12.99
CA VAL A 106 9.98 13.45 11.81
C VAL A 106 10.81 14.21 10.77
N LEU A 107 11.11 13.55 9.64
CA LEU A 107 12.06 14.03 8.63
C LEU A 107 11.40 14.84 7.52
N VAL A 108 10.07 14.87 7.47
CA VAL A 108 9.30 15.54 6.42
C VAL A 108 8.28 16.49 7.00
N SER A 109 8.04 17.58 6.26
CA SER A 109 6.99 18.56 6.55
C SER A 109 5.73 18.26 5.72
N GLU A 110 4.59 18.80 6.17
CA GLU A 110 3.38 18.78 5.34
C GLU A 110 3.60 19.50 4.02
N ASN A 111 2.97 19.01 2.96
CA ASN A 111 3.09 19.49 1.58
C ASN A 111 4.48 19.34 0.95
N GLN A 112 5.39 18.63 1.59
CA GLN A 112 6.70 18.33 1.03
C GLN A 112 6.61 17.23 -0.04
N LYS A 113 7.34 17.40 -1.15
CA LYS A 113 7.51 16.35 -2.17
C LYS A 113 8.51 15.31 -1.68
N VAL A 114 8.14 14.04 -1.84
CA VAL A 114 8.97 12.88 -1.48
C VAL A 114 9.03 11.89 -2.63
N LYS A 115 10.12 11.14 -2.69
CA LYS A 115 10.31 10.03 -3.62
C LYS A 115 10.07 8.68 -2.93
N ALA A 116 9.77 7.66 -3.71
CA ALA A 116 9.70 6.29 -3.23
C ALA A 116 10.98 5.90 -2.48
N GLY A 117 10.82 5.39 -1.25
CA GLY A 117 11.93 5.01 -0.39
C GLY A 117 12.49 6.11 0.50
N ASP A 118 12.11 7.39 0.31
CA ASP A 118 12.53 8.47 1.20
C ASP A 118 12.04 8.22 2.63
N PRO A 119 12.89 8.42 3.65
CA PRO A 119 12.47 8.28 5.04
C PRO A 119 11.55 9.45 5.42
N LEU A 120 10.39 9.12 5.98
CA LEU A 120 9.39 10.09 6.44
C LEU A 120 9.54 10.40 7.91
N LEU A 121 9.71 9.35 8.70
CA LEU A 121 9.94 9.46 10.15
C LEU A 121 10.72 8.24 10.65
N THR A 122 11.34 8.40 11.81
CA THR A 122 12.03 7.33 12.54
C THR A 122 11.35 7.08 13.89
N ILE A 123 11.22 5.81 14.24
CA ILE A 123 10.81 5.35 15.57
C ILE A 123 12.07 5.00 16.34
N ASP A 124 12.06 5.16 17.66
CA ASP A 124 13.18 4.77 18.51
C ASP A 124 13.60 3.32 18.23
N ALA A 125 14.81 3.17 17.78
CA ALA A 125 15.40 1.91 17.37
C ALA A 125 16.19 1.20 18.49
N GLY A 126 16.25 1.75 19.69
CA GLY A 126 17.09 1.25 20.78
C GLY A 126 16.87 -0.23 21.06
N ASP A 127 15.65 -0.61 21.42
CA ASP A 127 15.29 -1.98 21.76
C ASP A 127 15.45 -2.95 20.56
N TYR A 128 15.14 -2.48 19.37
CA TYR A 128 15.28 -3.27 18.13
C TYR A 128 16.76 -3.53 17.78
N LYS A 129 17.65 -2.56 17.98
CA LYS A 129 19.11 -2.75 17.84
C LYS A 129 19.65 -3.76 18.85
N ILE A 130 19.18 -3.67 20.10
CA ILE A 130 19.55 -4.63 21.15
C ILE A 130 19.09 -6.03 20.77
N ALA A 131 17.86 -6.19 20.28
CA ALA A 131 17.33 -7.49 19.85
C ALA A 131 18.17 -8.13 18.71
N VAL A 132 18.61 -7.34 17.73
CA VAL A 132 19.54 -7.80 16.69
C VAL A 132 20.87 -8.23 17.28
N ALA A 133 21.48 -7.39 18.12
CA ALA A 133 22.75 -7.68 18.76
C ALA A 133 22.69 -8.95 19.64
N GLN A 134 21.59 -9.17 20.37
CA GLN A 134 21.36 -10.39 21.14
C GLN A 134 21.29 -11.63 20.25
N ALA A 135 20.56 -11.58 19.14
CA ALA A 135 20.47 -12.68 18.19
C ALA A 135 21.84 -12.99 17.54
N GLU A 136 22.61 -11.97 17.21
CA GLU A 136 23.98 -12.13 16.67
C GLU A 136 24.92 -12.74 17.72
N ALA A 137 24.82 -12.31 18.99
CA ALA A 137 25.60 -12.89 20.06
C ALA A 137 25.27 -14.38 20.29
N GLN A 138 24.01 -14.79 20.17
CA GLN A 138 23.60 -16.20 20.25
C GLN A 138 24.20 -17.02 19.11
N ILE A 139 24.20 -16.50 17.88
CA ILE A 139 24.85 -17.14 16.71
C ILE A 139 26.36 -17.29 16.94
N ALA A 140 27.01 -16.23 17.45
CA ALA A 140 28.45 -16.27 17.77
C ALA A 140 28.77 -17.31 18.85
N THR A 141 27.94 -17.43 19.87
CA THR A 141 28.10 -18.46 20.94
C THR A 141 27.95 -19.86 20.36
N LEU A 142 26.96 -20.09 19.48
CA LEU A 142 26.77 -21.37 18.82
C LEU A 142 27.96 -21.73 17.92
N ALA A 143 28.52 -20.77 17.18
CA ALA A 143 29.71 -20.95 16.38
C ALA A 143 30.90 -21.43 17.23
N LYS A 144 31.11 -20.87 18.42
CA LYS A 144 32.12 -21.32 19.37
C LYS A 144 31.86 -22.73 19.90
N THR A 145 30.58 -23.09 20.05
CA THR A 145 30.21 -24.47 20.41
C THR A 145 30.56 -25.45 19.28
N LEU A 146 30.31 -25.10 18.04
CA LEU A 146 30.75 -25.91 16.87
C LEU A 146 32.28 -26.04 16.80
N ASP A 147 33.01 -24.93 16.98
CA ASP A 147 34.49 -24.96 17.03
C ASP A 147 34.98 -25.93 18.08
N ARG A 148 34.36 -25.99 19.27
CA ARG A 148 34.69 -26.92 20.36
C ARG A 148 34.41 -28.37 19.98
N ILE A 149 33.25 -28.66 19.35
CA ILE A 149 32.91 -30.02 18.91
C ILE A 149 33.89 -30.48 17.81
N ASP A 150 34.24 -29.59 16.88
CA ASP A 150 35.24 -29.89 15.84
C ASP A 150 36.62 -30.20 16.44
N ALA A 151 37.04 -29.51 17.47
CA ALA A 151 38.29 -29.81 18.21
C ALA A 151 38.19 -31.15 18.92
N GLN A 152 37.04 -31.49 19.54
CA GLN A 152 36.81 -32.78 20.17
C GLN A 152 36.83 -33.94 19.14
N THR A 153 36.25 -33.74 17.95
CA THR A 153 36.26 -34.70 16.85
C THR A 153 37.68 -34.96 16.39
N LYS A 154 38.52 -33.91 16.26
CA LYS A 154 39.95 -34.08 15.91
C LYS A 154 40.71 -34.86 16.99
N ALA A 155 40.45 -34.65 18.26
CA ALA A 155 41.05 -35.40 19.35
C ALA A 155 40.60 -36.88 19.32
N ALA A 156 39.33 -37.16 19.05
CA ALA A 156 38.82 -38.52 18.87
C ALA A 156 39.45 -39.23 17.66
N GLN A 157 39.67 -38.51 16.56
CA GLN A 157 40.39 -39.04 15.38
C GLN A 157 41.84 -39.40 15.70
N ALA A 158 42.55 -38.61 16.51
CA ALA A 158 43.89 -38.94 16.98
C ALA A 158 43.88 -40.19 17.86
N SER A 159 42.88 -40.37 18.73
CA SER A 159 42.68 -41.57 19.53
C SER A 159 42.41 -42.80 18.66
N LEU A 160 41.66 -42.68 17.58
CA LEU A 160 41.47 -43.75 16.58
C LEU A 160 42.77 -44.13 15.92
N GLN A 161 43.60 -43.16 15.52
CA GLN A 161 44.92 -43.45 14.93
C GLN A 161 45.83 -44.18 15.92
N GLN A 162 45.79 -43.81 17.20
CA GLN A 162 46.53 -44.52 18.26
C GLN A 162 46.05 -45.97 18.39
N ALA A 163 44.75 -46.24 18.42
CA ALA A 163 44.19 -47.59 18.49
C ALA A 163 44.57 -48.44 17.24
N GLN A 164 44.56 -47.80 16.05
CA GLN A 164 45.01 -48.47 14.82
C GLN A 164 46.49 -48.83 14.86
N ALA A 165 47.36 -47.97 15.36
CA ALA A 165 48.78 -48.24 15.54
C ALA A 165 49.03 -49.42 16.53
N GLN A 166 48.22 -49.43 17.65
CA GLN A 166 48.28 -50.54 18.59
C GLN A 166 47.88 -51.86 17.94
N LYS A 167 46.78 -51.88 17.15
CA LYS A 167 46.42 -53.12 16.37
C LYS A 167 47.51 -53.59 15.46
N VAL A 168 48.26 -52.70 14.79
CA VAL A 168 49.42 -53.10 13.95
C VAL A 168 50.53 -53.77 14.78
N ALA A 169 50.77 -53.23 16.02
CA ALA A 169 51.76 -53.85 16.93
C ALA A 169 51.30 -55.23 17.43
N ASP A 170 50.02 -55.33 17.85
CA ASP A 170 49.42 -56.58 18.33
C ASP A 170 49.39 -57.67 17.22
N ARG A 171 49.11 -57.23 15.99
CA ARG A 171 49.18 -58.10 14.81
C ARG A 171 50.59 -58.66 14.57
N ALA A 172 51.55 -57.80 14.65
CA ALA A 172 52.98 -58.26 14.51
C ALA A 172 53.35 -59.24 15.61
N ALA A 173 52.85 -59.03 16.86
CA ALA A 173 53.03 -59.95 17.99
C ALA A 173 52.35 -61.30 17.72
N ALA A 174 51.08 -61.29 17.27
CA ALA A 174 50.33 -62.50 16.91
C ALA A 174 51.00 -63.29 15.76
N ASP A 175 51.48 -62.61 14.71
CA ASP A 175 52.17 -63.21 13.61
C ASP A 175 53.54 -63.86 14.05
N ASN A 176 54.24 -63.21 14.99
CA ASN A 176 55.49 -63.76 15.57
C ASN A 176 55.17 -64.96 16.45
N ALA A 177 54.18 -64.95 17.32
CA ALA A 177 53.75 -66.08 18.16
C ALA A 177 53.28 -67.25 17.28
N GLY A 178 52.53 -66.98 16.16
CA GLY A 178 52.15 -68.02 15.21
C GLY A 178 53.34 -68.72 14.53
N ARG A 179 54.32 -67.92 14.12
CA ARG A 179 55.57 -68.50 13.59
C ARG A 179 56.32 -69.32 14.64
N ALA A 180 56.35 -68.92 15.90
CA ALA A 180 56.94 -69.64 17.01
C ALA A 180 56.22 -70.98 17.24
N GLN A 181 54.89 -70.95 17.28
CA GLN A 181 54.03 -72.12 17.45
C GLN A 181 54.24 -73.13 16.30
N GLN A 182 54.25 -72.65 15.04
CA GLN A 182 54.52 -73.50 13.86
C GLN A 182 55.88 -74.18 13.97
N ARG A 183 56.95 -73.47 14.38
CA ARG A 183 58.32 -74.08 14.59
C ARG A 183 58.30 -75.12 15.70
N ALA A 184 57.68 -74.83 16.88
CA ALA A 184 57.58 -75.77 17.98
C ALA A 184 56.79 -77.03 17.60
N ALA A 185 55.63 -76.84 16.93
CA ALA A 185 54.85 -77.97 16.42
C ALA A 185 55.67 -78.90 15.45
N GLN A 186 56.54 -78.32 14.59
CA GLN A 186 57.39 -79.05 13.70
C GLN A 186 58.48 -79.83 14.47
N LEU A 187 59.06 -79.22 15.51
CA LEU A 187 60.09 -79.88 16.36
C LEU A 187 59.47 -81.03 17.16
N VAL A 188 58.25 -80.91 17.69
CA VAL A 188 57.55 -82.02 18.36
C VAL A 188 57.27 -83.14 17.37
N LYS A 189 56.83 -82.89 16.16
CA LYS A 189 56.64 -83.89 15.10
C LYS A 189 57.90 -84.68 14.76
N THR A 190 59.07 -84.06 14.83
CA THR A 190 60.35 -84.67 14.60
C THR A 190 60.98 -85.29 15.87
N HIS A 191 60.25 -85.32 16.99
CA HIS A 191 60.65 -85.85 18.31
C HIS A 191 61.87 -85.11 18.93
N VAL A 192 62.14 -83.86 18.51
CA VAL A 192 63.25 -83.03 19.03
C VAL A 192 62.75 -82.03 20.10
N GLY A 193 61.48 -81.65 20.06
CA GLY A 193 60.81 -80.72 21.00
C GLY A 193 60.00 -81.49 22.06
N THR A 194 59.62 -80.74 23.17
CA THR A 194 58.76 -81.27 24.22
C THR A 194 57.33 -80.74 24.04
N GLN A 195 56.31 -81.51 24.49
CA GLN A 195 54.93 -81.13 24.46
C GLN A 195 54.68 -79.82 25.32
N ALA A 196 55.36 -79.71 26.46
CA ALA A 196 55.30 -78.56 27.33
C ALA A 196 55.72 -77.26 26.59
N GLN A 197 56.79 -77.30 25.74
CA GLN A 197 57.16 -76.13 24.91
C GLN A 197 56.13 -75.79 23.86
N LEU A 198 55.40 -76.76 23.28
CA LEU A 198 54.33 -76.50 22.34
C LEU A 198 53.12 -75.83 23.03
N ASP A 199 52.80 -76.37 24.21
CA ASP A 199 51.68 -75.80 25.01
C ASP A 199 51.95 -74.39 25.47
N ASP A 200 53.24 -74.08 25.84
CA ASP A 200 53.63 -72.69 26.21
C ASP A 200 53.48 -71.74 25.03
N VAL A 201 54.01 -72.10 23.84
CA VAL A 201 53.90 -71.20 22.66
C VAL A 201 52.48 -71.14 22.12
N GLN A 202 51.64 -72.20 22.29
CA GLN A 202 50.24 -72.16 21.98
C GLN A 202 49.49 -71.13 22.88
N THR A 203 49.73 -71.16 24.16
CA THR A 203 49.19 -70.18 25.12
C THR A 203 49.62 -68.78 24.77
N ALA A 204 50.91 -68.59 24.37
CA ALA A 204 51.36 -67.24 23.93
C ALA A 204 50.65 -66.77 22.63
N LEU A 205 50.38 -67.70 21.69
CA LEU A 205 49.59 -67.36 20.48
C LEU A 205 48.19 -67.01 20.80
N ASP A 206 47.53 -67.75 21.71
CA ASP A 206 46.14 -67.50 22.12
C ASP A 206 46.07 -66.15 22.85
N GLN A 207 47.04 -65.82 23.69
CA GLN A 207 47.11 -64.49 24.34
C GLN A 207 47.31 -63.37 23.30
N ALA A 208 48.15 -63.52 22.32
CA ALA A 208 48.40 -62.53 21.26
C ALA A 208 47.18 -62.35 20.38
N ASN A 209 46.47 -63.45 20.03
CA ASN A 209 45.20 -63.37 19.31
C ASN A 209 44.08 -62.62 20.15
N ALA A 210 44.01 -62.90 21.41
CA ALA A 210 43.06 -62.18 22.30
C ALA A 210 43.41 -60.68 22.38
N ALA A 211 44.69 -60.30 22.42
CA ALA A 211 45.09 -58.90 22.37
C ALA A 211 44.67 -58.22 21.06
N LEU A 212 44.82 -58.92 19.92
CA LEU A 212 44.40 -58.42 18.61
C LEU A 212 42.89 -58.20 18.56
N VAL A 213 42.09 -59.11 19.10
CA VAL A 213 40.61 -58.90 19.23
C VAL A 213 40.31 -57.73 20.13
N GLY A 214 41.00 -57.50 21.22
CA GLY A 214 40.92 -56.38 22.10
C GLY A 214 41.22 -55.04 21.37
N ALA A 215 42.24 -55.02 20.52
CA ALA A 215 42.61 -53.87 19.70
C ALA A 215 41.50 -53.55 18.70
N ASP A 216 40.86 -54.54 18.07
CA ASP A 216 39.71 -54.33 17.18
C ASP A 216 38.51 -53.71 17.92
N ALA A 217 38.25 -54.17 19.13
CA ALA A 217 37.20 -53.59 19.97
C ALA A 217 37.51 -52.11 20.33
N GLN A 218 38.80 -51.78 20.61
CA GLN A 218 39.20 -50.40 20.85
C GLN A 218 39.01 -49.48 19.64
N ILE A 219 39.35 -49.97 18.43
CA ILE A 219 39.10 -49.25 17.19
C ILE A 219 37.59 -48.99 17.00
N ALA A 220 36.75 -50.01 17.20
CA ALA A 220 35.31 -49.89 17.09
C ALA A 220 34.74 -48.86 18.09
N ALA A 221 35.24 -48.87 19.33
CA ALA A 221 34.87 -47.90 20.34
C ALA A 221 35.29 -46.47 19.98
N ALA A 222 36.50 -46.26 19.43
CA ALA A 222 36.97 -44.98 18.99
C ALA A 222 36.15 -44.43 17.79
N GLN A 223 35.81 -45.31 16.84
CA GLN A 223 34.94 -44.97 15.71
C GLN A 223 33.51 -44.59 16.17
N ALA A 224 32.95 -45.33 17.10
CA ALA A 224 31.65 -45.02 17.67
C ALA A 224 31.65 -43.66 18.36
N ASN A 225 32.71 -43.31 19.09
CA ASN A 225 32.85 -41.98 19.72
C ASN A 225 32.91 -40.84 18.69
N ILE A 226 33.60 -41.03 17.57
CA ILE A 226 33.61 -40.06 16.45
C ILE A 226 32.17 -39.88 15.92
N GLY A 227 31.42 -40.98 15.70
CA GLY A 227 30.02 -40.92 15.23
C GLY A 227 29.11 -40.16 16.19
N VAL A 228 29.30 -40.30 17.52
CA VAL A 228 28.56 -39.52 18.51
C VAL A 228 28.83 -38.00 18.38
N LEU A 229 30.12 -37.62 18.21
CA LEU A 229 30.53 -36.24 18.06
C LEU A 229 30.04 -35.64 16.75
N GLU A 230 30.03 -36.38 15.67
CA GLU A 230 29.48 -35.98 14.36
C GLU A 230 27.95 -35.76 14.44
N ALA A 231 27.24 -36.66 15.11
CA ALA A 231 25.82 -36.50 15.37
C ALA A 231 25.51 -35.25 16.22
N GLN A 232 26.30 -35.03 17.26
CA GLN A 232 26.19 -33.84 18.12
C GLN A 232 26.51 -32.57 17.35
N ARG A 233 27.48 -32.60 16.45
CA ARG A 233 27.79 -31.48 15.54
C ARG A 233 26.61 -31.16 14.60
N ALA A 234 26.01 -32.19 14.00
CA ALA A 234 24.88 -32.07 13.11
C ALA A 234 23.64 -31.49 13.83
N GLU A 235 23.34 -31.95 15.03
CA GLU A 235 22.28 -31.38 15.90
C GLU A 235 22.53 -29.92 16.22
N THR A 236 23.73 -29.57 16.64
CA THR A 236 24.14 -28.19 16.95
C THR A 236 24.07 -27.33 15.69
N ALA A 237 24.52 -27.84 14.54
CA ALA A 237 24.45 -27.11 13.28
C ALA A 237 23.00 -26.86 12.82
N SER A 238 22.05 -27.75 13.09
CA SER A 238 20.65 -27.55 12.78
C SER A 238 20.04 -26.37 13.56
N THR A 239 20.50 -26.13 14.78
CA THR A 239 20.08 -24.99 15.60
C THR A 239 20.52 -23.65 15.02
N LEU A 240 21.62 -23.60 14.24
CA LEU A 240 22.12 -22.39 13.60
C LEU A 240 21.07 -21.77 12.67
N ALA A 241 20.37 -22.58 11.87
CA ALA A 241 19.34 -22.10 10.97
C ALA A 241 18.20 -21.39 11.72
N SER A 242 17.78 -21.95 12.86
CA SER A 242 16.75 -21.35 13.72
C SER A 242 17.20 -19.99 14.29
N LEU A 243 18.45 -19.89 14.77
CA LEU A 243 19.01 -18.63 15.28
C LEU A 243 19.17 -17.57 14.18
N GLN A 244 19.56 -17.99 12.97
CA GLN A 244 19.62 -17.08 11.82
C GLN A 244 18.24 -16.51 11.47
N LEU A 245 17.19 -17.32 11.47
CA LEU A 245 15.82 -16.84 11.29
C LEU A 245 15.39 -15.86 12.39
N GLY A 246 15.82 -16.12 13.63
CA GLY A 246 15.60 -15.20 14.76
C GLY A 246 16.28 -13.84 14.53
N ARG A 247 17.55 -13.86 14.11
CA ARG A 247 18.30 -12.65 13.76
C ARG A 247 17.65 -11.89 12.59
N ASP A 248 17.23 -12.60 11.53
CA ASP A 248 16.60 -12.02 10.36
C ASP A 248 15.24 -11.38 10.72
N LYS A 249 14.49 -11.99 11.64
CA LYS A 249 13.27 -11.40 12.20
C LYS A 249 13.60 -10.10 12.93
N ALA A 250 14.56 -10.11 13.85
CA ALA A 250 14.95 -8.91 14.59
C ALA A 250 15.46 -7.80 13.66
N ALA A 251 16.26 -8.13 12.65
CA ALA A 251 16.75 -7.18 11.64
C ALA A 251 15.60 -6.58 10.80
N ARG A 252 14.61 -7.39 10.46
CA ARG A 252 13.39 -6.90 9.78
C ARG A 252 12.58 -5.97 10.66
N ASP A 253 12.39 -6.32 11.94
CA ASP A 253 11.67 -5.47 12.88
C ASP A 253 12.42 -4.13 13.08
N LEU A 254 13.75 -4.15 13.14
CA LEU A 254 14.59 -2.95 13.12
C LEU A 254 14.39 -2.14 11.84
N SER A 255 14.25 -2.76 10.68
CA SER A 255 14.01 -2.05 9.43
C SER A 255 12.68 -1.28 9.42
N PHE A 256 11.70 -1.71 10.21
CA PHE A 256 10.41 -1.04 10.36
C PHE A 256 10.45 0.18 11.27
N THR A 257 11.57 0.45 11.96
CA THR A 257 11.75 1.70 12.72
C THR A 257 11.88 2.92 11.81
N VAL A 258 12.21 2.73 10.52
CA VAL A 258 12.28 3.81 9.53
C VAL A 258 11.09 3.67 8.60
N LEU A 259 10.11 4.56 8.73
CA LEU A 259 8.96 4.60 7.83
C LEU A 259 9.32 5.35 6.56
N LYS A 260 9.08 4.71 5.42
CA LYS A 260 9.45 5.24 4.10
C LYS A 260 8.24 5.50 3.23
N ALA A 261 8.37 6.45 2.30
CA ALA A 261 7.35 6.70 1.29
C ALA A 261 7.20 5.48 0.36
N PRO A 262 5.97 5.00 0.09
CA PRO A 262 5.76 3.84 -0.77
C PRO A 262 5.93 4.16 -2.26
N TYR A 263 5.74 5.42 -2.66
CA TYR A 263 5.86 5.92 -4.03
C TYR A 263 6.14 7.43 -4.03
N ASP A 264 6.44 7.98 -5.21
CA ASP A 264 6.65 9.40 -5.41
C ASP A 264 5.34 10.18 -5.18
N GLY A 265 5.40 11.27 -4.39
CA GLY A 265 4.19 12.01 -4.09
C GLY A 265 4.42 13.24 -3.23
N VAL A 266 3.34 13.73 -2.66
CA VAL A 266 3.35 14.84 -1.70
C VAL A 266 2.78 14.35 -0.37
N VAL A 267 3.47 14.67 0.71
CA VAL A 267 3.00 14.36 2.07
C VAL A 267 1.81 15.26 2.41
N GLY A 268 0.70 14.64 2.78
CA GLY A 268 -0.47 15.35 3.30
C GLY A 268 -0.85 14.83 4.68
N ASN A 269 -1.58 15.65 5.42
CA ASN A 269 -2.20 15.30 6.71
C ASN A 269 -1.28 14.47 7.63
N ARG A 270 -0.21 15.06 8.10
CA ARG A 270 0.68 14.48 9.09
C ARG A 270 0.05 14.61 10.49
N SER A 271 -0.27 13.49 11.11
CA SER A 271 -0.92 13.41 12.43
C SER A 271 0.01 12.84 13.51
N VAL A 272 1.32 13.08 13.38
CA VAL A 272 2.33 12.58 14.31
C VAL A 272 3.42 13.63 14.53
N GLU A 273 3.91 13.70 15.77
CA GLU A 273 5.01 14.59 16.16
C GLU A 273 6.14 13.81 16.86
N GLN A 274 7.29 14.44 16.97
CA GLN A 274 8.42 13.87 17.71
C GLN A 274 8.05 13.65 19.18
N GLY A 275 8.32 12.46 19.69
CA GLY A 275 7.97 12.06 21.07
C GLY A 275 6.62 11.36 21.19
N ASP A 276 5.81 11.30 20.15
CA ASP A 276 4.54 10.57 20.18
C ASP A 276 4.77 9.06 20.26
N LEU A 277 3.91 8.37 21.02
CA LEU A 277 3.85 6.92 21.04
C LEU A 277 2.96 6.45 19.88
N VAL A 278 3.52 5.64 18.97
CA VAL A 278 2.79 5.08 17.83
C VAL A 278 2.59 3.57 17.96
N SER A 279 1.49 3.10 17.37
CA SER A 279 1.09 1.68 17.42
C SER A 279 0.86 1.13 16.00
N PRO A 280 1.00 -0.20 15.79
CA PRO A 280 0.77 -0.82 14.50
C PRO A 280 -0.61 -0.48 13.91
N GLY A 281 -0.64 -0.08 12.63
CA GLY A 281 -1.86 0.28 11.92
C GLY A 281 -2.36 1.71 12.13
N GLN A 282 -1.77 2.49 13.04
CA GLN A 282 -2.10 3.91 13.23
C GLN A 282 -1.72 4.72 11.98
N LYS A 283 -2.62 5.55 11.48
CA LYS A 283 -2.35 6.43 10.33
C LYS A 283 -1.54 7.63 10.79
N LEU A 284 -0.29 7.74 10.33
CA LEU A 284 0.63 8.80 10.76
C LEU A 284 0.76 9.91 9.72
N ALA A 285 0.69 9.58 8.45
CA ALA A 285 0.75 10.52 7.35
C ALA A 285 0.07 9.92 6.11
N VAL A 286 -0.21 10.76 5.14
CA VAL A 286 -0.74 10.35 3.83
C VAL A 286 0.23 10.77 2.76
N VAL A 287 0.55 9.90 1.81
CA VAL A 287 1.29 10.26 0.60
C VAL A 287 0.32 10.24 -0.57
N VAL A 288 0.23 11.37 -1.29
CA VAL A 288 -0.66 11.56 -2.43
C VAL A 288 0.16 11.55 -3.71
N PRO A 289 -0.05 10.59 -4.64
CA PRO A 289 0.65 10.56 -5.92
C PRO A 289 0.09 11.63 -6.85
N MET A 290 0.88 12.66 -7.13
CA MET A 290 0.45 13.78 -7.98
C MET A 290 0.48 13.46 -9.48
N ASP A 291 1.13 12.38 -9.86
CA ASP A 291 1.26 11.88 -11.24
C ASP A 291 0.17 10.87 -11.65
N LYS A 292 -0.68 10.45 -10.70
CA LYS A 292 -1.73 9.42 -10.89
C LYS A 292 -3.10 9.89 -10.44
N LEU A 293 -3.37 11.19 -10.62
CA LEU A 293 -4.70 11.72 -10.35
C LEU A 293 -5.68 11.29 -11.45
N TYR A 294 -6.90 11.02 -11.06
CA TYR A 294 -8.01 10.72 -11.96
C TYR A 294 -9.27 11.45 -11.49
N ILE A 295 -10.30 11.47 -12.31
CA ILE A 295 -11.56 12.09 -11.96
C ILE A 295 -12.62 11.00 -11.82
N VAL A 296 -13.42 11.13 -10.77
CA VAL A 296 -14.64 10.35 -10.59
C VAL A 296 -15.82 11.29 -10.81
N ALA A 297 -16.57 11.03 -11.86
CA ALA A 297 -17.72 11.82 -12.27
C ALA A 297 -19.00 10.99 -12.11
N ASN A 298 -19.96 11.52 -11.35
CA ASN A 298 -21.22 10.85 -11.07
C ASN A 298 -22.27 11.23 -12.10
N PHE A 299 -22.55 10.37 -13.06
CA PHE A 299 -23.58 10.57 -14.08
C PHE A 299 -24.92 9.97 -13.64
N LYS A 300 -26.02 10.60 -14.04
CA LYS A 300 -27.35 10.05 -13.82
C LYS A 300 -27.55 8.76 -14.62
N GLU A 301 -28.30 7.79 -14.08
CA GLU A 301 -28.57 6.52 -14.77
C GLU A 301 -29.18 6.73 -16.18
N THR A 302 -29.95 7.81 -16.35
CA THR A 302 -30.56 8.18 -17.65
C THR A 302 -29.55 8.62 -18.70
N GLN A 303 -28.32 8.96 -18.29
CA GLN A 303 -27.24 9.40 -19.18
C GLN A 303 -26.32 8.25 -19.60
N LEU A 304 -26.32 7.15 -18.85
CA LEU A 304 -25.39 6.03 -19.04
C LEU A 304 -25.52 5.31 -20.37
N ALA A 305 -26.73 5.23 -20.91
CA ALA A 305 -26.97 4.56 -22.21
C ALA A 305 -26.16 5.13 -23.39
N ARG A 306 -25.56 6.31 -23.19
CA ARG A 306 -24.79 7.04 -24.20
C ARG A 306 -23.31 7.15 -23.86
N LEU A 307 -22.86 6.56 -22.74
CA LEU A 307 -21.50 6.64 -22.25
C LEU A 307 -20.77 5.31 -22.50
N VAL A 308 -19.64 5.38 -23.18
CA VAL A 308 -18.81 4.22 -23.48
C VAL A 308 -17.36 4.49 -23.09
N PRO A 309 -16.63 3.50 -22.56
CA PRO A 309 -15.19 3.65 -22.33
C PRO A 309 -14.43 4.05 -23.59
N GLY A 310 -13.46 4.95 -23.45
CA GLY A 310 -12.65 5.48 -24.56
C GLY A 310 -13.17 6.79 -25.16
N GLU A 311 -14.34 7.29 -24.76
CA GLU A 311 -14.84 8.60 -25.20
C GLU A 311 -13.99 9.75 -24.67
N ARG A 312 -13.90 10.83 -25.45
CA ARG A 312 -13.19 12.05 -25.05
C ARG A 312 -14.03 12.87 -24.09
N VAL A 313 -13.37 13.43 -23.10
CA VAL A 313 -13.99 14.21 -22.04
C VAL A 313 -13.33 15.58 -21.96
N ASN A 314 -14.13 16.63 -21.99
CA ASN A 314 -13.71 17.99 -21.66
C ASN A 314 -13.84 18.18 -20.15
N ILE A 315 -12.75 18.47 -19.48
CA ILE A 315 -12.66 18.65 -18.04
C ILE A 315 -12.39 20.12 -17.78
N SER A 316 -13.32 20.79 -17.12
CA SER A 316 -13.16 22.15 -16.61
C SER A 316 -12.96 22.09 -15.11
N VAL A 317 -11.86 22.62 -14.61
CA VAL A 317 -11.52 22.63 -13.17
C VAL A 317 -11.84 23.99 -12.60
N ASP A 318 -12.71 24.06 -11.60
CA ASP A 318 -13.21 25.34 -11.03
C ASP A 318 -12.08 26.20 -10.46
N ALA A 319 -11.03 25.57 -9.96
CA ALA A 319 -9.87 26.25 -9.36
C ALA A 319 -8.80 26.69 -10.37
N ILE A 320 -8.97 26.43 -11.68
CA ILE A 320 -7.96 26.68 -12.69
C ILE A 320 -8.58 27.42 -13.87
N ASP A 321 -8.25 28.72 -14.02
CA ASP A 321 -8.62 29.46 -15.22
C ASP A 321 -7.85 28.93 -16.44
N GLY A 322 -8.55 28.64 -17.54
CA GLY A 322 -7.92 28.24 -18.78
C GLY A 322 -8.79 27.36 -19.67
N GLN A 323 -8.16 26.75 -20.69
CA GLN A 323 -8.87 25.85 -21.58
C GLN A 323 -9.16 24.51 -20.89
N PRO A 324 -10.30 23.85 -21.24
CA PRO A 324 -10.65 22.54 -20.71
C PRO A 324 -9.54 21.51 -20.99
N ILE A 325 -9.25 20.69 -19.99
CA ILE A 325 -8.32 19.57 -20.11
C ILE A 325 -9.04 18.45 -20.88
N GLN A 326 -8.37 17.85 -21.87
CA GLN A 326 -8.91 16.73 -22.63
C GLN A 326 -8.56 15.42 -21.92
N GLY A 327 -9.56 14.78 -21.31
CA GLY A 327 -9.44 13.45 -20.71
C GLY A 327 -10.10 12.37 -21.56
N THR A 328 -10.11 11.13 -21.04
CA THR A 328 -10.79 9.99 -21.64
C THR A 328 -11.57 9.19 -20.60
N VAL A 329 -12.74 8.69 -20.95
CA VAL A 329 -13.51 7.77 -20.10
C VAL A 329 -12.72 6.47 -19.98
N SER A 330 -12.30 6.13 -18.77
CA SER A 330 -11.56 4.89 -18.50
C SER A 330 -12.50 3.72 -18.24
N SER A 331 -13.46 3.89 -17.34
CA SER A 331 -14.41 2.83 -16.98
C SER A 331 -15.68 3.39 -16.35
N LEU A 332 -16.74 2.61 -16.41
CA LEU A 332 -18.00 2.85 -15.70
C LEU A 332 -18.09 1.89 -14.53
N ALA A 333 -18.58 2.37 -13.37
CA ALA A 333 -18.79 1.51 -12.21
C ALA A 333 -19.92 0.49 -12.49
N PRO A 334 -19.82 -0.74 -11.96
CA PRO A 334 -20.83 -1.79 -12.19
C PRO A 334 -22.14 -1.56 -11.41
N ALA A 335 -22.16 -0.61 -10.47
CA ALA A 335 -23.32 -0.29 -9.65
C ALA A 335 -23.38 1.21 -9.31
N SER A 336 -24.55 1.69 -8.87
CA SER A 336 -24.72 3.08 -8.41
C SER A 336 -23.98 3.30 -7.10
N GLY A 337 -23.64 4.57 -6.81
CA GLY A 337 -22.97 4.95 -5.57
C GLY A 337 -23.79 4.60 -4.31
N ALA A 338 -25.12 4.54 -4.42
CA ALA A 338 -26.01 4.17 -3.33
C ALA A 338 -25.81 2.70 -2.88
N VAL A 339 -25.49 1.79 -3.80
CA VAL A 339 -25.25 0.36 -3.49
C VAL A 339 -23.96 0.17 -2.67
N PHE A 340 -22.97 1.02 -2.90
CA PHE A 340 -21.67 0.96 -2.19
C PHE A 340 -21.62 1.87 -0.95
N SER A 341 -22.72 2.58 -0.65
CA SER A 341 -22.80 3.44 0.55
C SER A 341 -22.93 2.59 1.81
N LEU A 342 -22.21 2.98 2.88
CA LEU A 342 -22.35 2.38 4.22
C LEU A 342 -23.75 2.57 4.81
N LEU A 343 -24.47 3.61 4.40
CA LEU A 343 -25.84 3.92 4.79
C LEU A 343 -26.66 4.10 3.51
N PRO A 344 -27.25 3.03 2.95
CA PRO A 344 -28.15 3.15 1.81
C PRO A 344 -29.33 4.06 2.17
N PRO A 345 -29.78 4.93 1.26
CA PRO A 345 -30.96 5.77 1.52
C PRO A 345 -32.19 4.88 1.58
N GLU A 346 -32.66 4.55 2.79
CA GLU A 346 -33.94 3.86 3.01
C GLU A 346 -35.06 4.90 3.18
N ASN A 347 -36.16 4.73 2.43
CA ASN A 347 -37.36 5.53 2.61
C ASN A 347 -38.12 5.04 3.86
N ALA A 348 -37.88 5.67 5.00
CA ALA A 348 -38.52 5.33 6.28
C ALA A 348 -40.07 5.50 6.29
N THR A 349 -40.67 6.11 5.28
CA THR A 349 -42.11 6.46 5.26
C THR A 349 -42.97 5.50 4.41
N GLY A 350 -42.43 4.43 3.85
CA GLY A 350 -43.19 3.43 3.09
C GLY A 350 -43.73 3.90 1.72
N ASN A 351 -43.47 5.14 1.32
CA ASN A 351 -43.89 5.69 0.03
C ASN A 351 -42.70 5.61 -0.95
N PHE A 352 -42.80 4.75 -1.97
CA PHE A 352 -41.72 4.57 -2.95
C PHE A 352 -41.67 5.78 -3.89
N THR A 353 -40.69 6.65 -3.70
CA THR A 353 -40.35 7.71 -4.67
C THR A 353 -39.16 7.25 -5.52
N LYS A 354 -39.33 7.17 -6.85
CA LYS A 354 -38.23 6.85 -7.77
C LYS A 354 -37.23 8.01 -7.78
N VAL A 355 -36.08 7.82 -7.14
CA VAL A 355 -34.96 8.76 -7.18
C VAL A 355 -33.97 8.28 -8.24
N VAL A 356 -33.62 9.17 -9.20
CA VAL A 356 -32.61 8.90 -10.22
C VAL A 356 -31.27 8.61 -9.56
N GLN A 357 -30.75 7.42 -9.78
CA GLN A 357 -29.45 7.00 -9.22
C GLN A 357 -28.29 7.62 -10.00
N ARG A 358 -27.15 7.81 -9.30
CA ARG A 358 -25.90 8.24 -9.93
C ARG A 358 -24.91 7.09 -9.98
N VAL A 359 -24.23 6.96 -11.10
CA VAL A 359 -23.20 5.92 -11.30
C VAL A 359 -21.86 6.60 -11.52
N PRO A 360 -20.83 6.21 -10.74
CA PRO A 360 -19.50 6.76 -10.89
C PRO A 360 -18.86 6.31 -12.21
N VAL A 361 -18.26 7.26 -12.92
CA VAL A 361 -17.47 7.05 -14.13
C VAL A 361 -16.05 7.53 -13.88
N ARG A 362 -15.07 6.68 -14.09
CA ARG A 362 -13.65 7.03 -13.97
C ARG A 362 -13.16 7.64 -15.27
N ILE A 363 -12.51 8.78 -15.16
CA ILE A 363 -11.96 9.54 -16.28
C ILE A 363 -10.47 9.72 -16.02
N ASP A 364 -9.65 9.30 -17.00
CA ASP A 364 -8.22 9.46 -16.95
C ASP A 364 -7.81 10.87 -17.40
N VAL A 365 -6.90 11.47 -16.62
CA VAL A 365 -6.34 12.79 -16.88
C VAL A 365 -5.00 12.61 -17.62
N PRO A 366 -4.76 13.34 -18.72
CA PRO A 366 -3.51 13.20 -19.47
C PRO A 366 -2.30 13.65 -18.65
N ALA A 367 -1.16 12.97 -18.86
CA ALA A 367 0.06 13.20 -18.11
C ALA A 367 0.57 14.66 -18.18
N ASP A 368 0.33 15.34 -19.30
CA ASP A 368 0.77 16.75 -19.45
C ASP A 368 -0.01 17.70 -18.53
N ALA A 369 -1.30 17.44 -18.30
CA ALA A 369 -2.09 18.19 -17.34
C ALA A 369 -1.63 17.94 -15.89
N LEU A 370 -1.27 16.69 -15.58
CA LEU A 370 -0.73 16.31 -14.26
C LEU A 370 0.61 16.97 -13.97
N LYS A 371 1.51 17.05 -14.96
CA LYS A 371 2.82 17.72 -14.84
C LYS A 371 2.74 19.21 -14.47
N THR A 372 1.62 19.87 -14.77
CA THR A 372 1.44 21.29 -14.38
C THR A 372 1.46 21.49 -12.87
N GLY A 373 1.16 20.44 -12.10
CA GLY A 373 1.09 20.45 -10.64
C GLY A 373 -0.03 21.33 -10.08
N LYS A 374 -0.96 21.80 -10.90
CA LYS A 374 -2.10 22.63 -10.47
C LYS A 374 -3.27 21.79 -9.96
N LEU A 375 -3.41 20.56 -10.45
CA LEU A 375 -4.45 19.64 -9.99
C LEU A 375 -4.15 19.13 -8.57
N ARG A 376 -5.19 19.02 -7.76
CA ARG A 376 -5.14 18.47 -6.40
C ARG A 376 -6.29 17.49 -6.21
N ALA A 377 -6.06 16.41 -5.48
CA ALA A 377 -7.14 15.55 -5.03
C ALA A 377 -8.15 16.36 -4.19
N GLY A 378 -9.44 16.14 -4.43
CA GLY A 378 -10.54 16.85 -3.76
C GLY A 378 -11.05 18.09 -4.51
N LEU A 379 -10.42 18.54 -5.59
CA LEU A 379 -10.94 19.63 -6.42
C LEU A 379 -12.22 19.20 -7.13
N SER A 380 -13.22 20.12 -7.15
CA SER A 380 -14.43 19.99 -7.96
C SER A 380 -14.13 20.30 -9.42
N VAL A 381 -14.77 19.57 -10.29
CA VAL A 381 -14.62 19.74 -11.75
C VAL A 381 -15.96 19.56 -12.44
N VAL A 382 -16.15 20.26 -13.54
CA VAL A 382 -17.26 20.01 -14.47
C VAL A 382 -16.72 19.18 -15.62
N VAL A 383 -17.37 18.07 -15.92
CA VAL A 383 -16.99 17.19 -17.03
C VAL A 383 -18.08 17.14 -18.08
N ALA A 384 -17.68 17.13 -19.34
CA ALA A 384 -18.57 16.99 -20.49
C ALA A 384 -17.98 15.94 -21.46
N VAL A 385 -18.67 14.81 -21.58
CA VAL A 385 -18.28 13.69 -22.45
C VAL A 385 -18.89 13.88 -23.83
N ASP A 386 -18.08 13.77 -24.89
CA ASP A 386 -18.54 13.81 -26.27
C ASP A 386 -18.86 12.40 -26.76
N SER A 387 -20.14 12.04 -26.76
CA SER A 387 -20.63 10.71 -27.16
C SER A 387 -20.41 10.33 -28.65
N ARG A 388 -19.89 11.24 -29.49
CA ARG A 388 -19.51 10.96 -30.89
C ARG A 388 -18.13 10.33 -31.00
N THR A 389 -17.33 10.40 -29.96
CA THR A 389 -15.94 9.94 -29.96
C THR A 389 -15.79 8.50 -29.45
N ALA A 390 -16.92 7.79 -29.30
CA ALA A 390 -16.91 6.38 -28.94
C ALA A 390 -15.98 5.59 -29.88
N PRO A 391 -15.04 4.78 -29.37
CA PRO A 391 -14.23 3.91 -30.22
C PRO A 391 -15.14 2.93 -30.95
N ALA A 392 -14.84 2.65 -32.21
CA ALA A 392 -15.58 1.63 -32.97
C ALA A 392 -15.52 0.31 -32.20
N VAL A 393 -16.68 -0.21 -31.80
CA VAL A 393 -16.77 -1.49 -31.11
C VAL A 393 -16.31 -2.57 -32.09
N THR A 394 -15.07 -3.03 -31.94
CA THR A 394 -14.63 -4.28 -32.54
C THR A 394 -15.38 -5.39 -31.80
N SER A 395 -16.50 -5.86 -32.42
CA SER A 395 -17.18 -7.06 -31.95
C SER A 395 -16.22 -8.24 -32.09
N ASN A 396 -15.78 -8.74 -30.96
CA ASN A 396 -15.14 -10.06 -30.87
C ASN A 396 -16.22 -11.12 -30.72
#